data_4bf522b1a93b229272fe21b5bdcbf4c3
#
_entry.id   4bf522b1a93b229272fe21b5bdcbf4c3
#
_cell.length_a   1.000
_cell.length_b   1.000
_cell.length_c   1.000
_cell.angle_alpha   90.00
_cell.angle_beta   90.00
_cell.angle_gamma   90.00
#
_symmetry.space_group_name_H-M   'P 1'
#
loop_
_entity.id
_entity.type
_entity.pdbx_description
1 polymer ?
#
loop_
_entity_poly.entity_id
_entity_poly.type
_entity_poly.pdbx_seq_one_letter_code
_entity_poly.pdbx_strand_id
1 'polypeptide(L)'
;MRTGIILFAHGARDPEWARPLHRLQRMLQERMPEAAIETAFLEYMTPSLEDAASGLIARGATELSIVPVFIANGGHLREDLPRRVEALGKLHSGVAVRIAPPIGEVDTILSAITGWIEGMHR
;
A
#
# COMPACT_ATOMS: atom_id res chain seq x y z
N MET A 1 -0.48 15.29 14.10
CA MET A 1 0.07 14.01 13.62
C MET A 1 -0.25 13.84 12.16
N ARG A 2 0.74 13.60 11.32
CA ARG A 2 0.53 13.51 9.88
C ARG A 2 0.55 12.06 9.41
N THR A 3 -0.50 11.68 8.68
CA THR A 3 -0.67 10.32 8.18
C THR A 3 0.01 10.15 6.82
N GLY A 4 0.85 9.12 6.71
CA GLY A 4 1.40 8.64 5.45
C GLY A 4 0.80 7.28 5.13
N ILE A 5 0.43 7.07 3.87
CA ILE A 5 -0.13 5.81 3.39
C ILE A 5 0.67 5.34 2.20
N ILE A 6 1.12 4.09 2.25
CA ILE A 6 1.84 3.47 1.15
C ILE A 6 0.96 2.35 0.58
N LEU A 7 0.59 2.50 -0.69
CA LEU A 7 -0.07 1.45 -1.44
C LEU A 7 1.05 0.58 -2.02
N PHE A 8 1.22 -0.61 -1.47
CA PHE A 8 2.33 -1.49 -1.82
C PHE A 8 1.87 -2.61 -2.73
N ALA A 9 2.47 -2.71 -3.90
CA ALA A 9 2.08 -3.65 -4.94
C ALA A 9 3.29 -4.42 -5.48
N HIS A 10 3.05 -5.50 -6.24
CA HIS A 10 4.13 -6.32 -6.78
C HIS A 10 5.04 -5.56 -7.75
N GLY A 11 4.46 -4.82 -8.66
CA GLY A 11 5.20 -4.23 -9.76
C GLY A 11 5.20 -5.15 -10.97
N ALA A 12 5.53 -4.59 -12.11
CA ALA A 12 5.62 -5.30 -13.39
C ALA A 12 6.50 -4.52 -14.34
N ARG A 13 6.94 -5.16 -15.43
CA ARG A 13 7.76 -4.50 -16.43
C ARG A 13 6.96 -3.56 -17.32
N ASP A 14 5.68 -3.85 -17.51
CA ASP A 14 4.78 -3.02 -18.31
C ASP A 14 4.25 -1.85 -17.47
N PRO A 15 4.56 -0.59 -17.85
CA PRO A 15 4.07 0.58 -17.11
C PRO A 15 2.55 0.65 -16.96
N GLU A 16 1.81 0.12 -17.93
CA GLU A 16 0.34 0.12 -17.90
C GLU A 16 -0.22 -0.71 -16.74
N TRP A 17 0.56 -1.68 -16.25
CA TRP A 17 0.13 -2.49 -15.12
C TRP A 17 -0.16 -1.66 -13.87
N ALA A 18 0.55 -0.55 -13.68
CA ALA A 18 0.39 0.29 -12.49
C ALA A 18 -0.77 1.30 -12.59
N ARG A 19 -1.40 1.43 -13.74
CA ARG A 19 -2.47 2.42 -13.94
C ARG A 19 -3.60 2.32 -12.89
N PRO A 20 -4.15 1.13 -12.60
CA PRO A 20 -5.19 1.02 -11.59
C PRO A 20 -4.74 1.45 -10.18
N LEU A 21 -3.47 1.22 -9.87
CA LEU A 21 -2.89 1.62 -8.58
C LEU A 21 -2.79 3.14 -8.46
N HIS A 22 -2.35 3.80 -9.53
CA HIS A 22 -2.29 5.26 -9.55
C HIS A 22 -3.68 5.87 -9.48
N ARG A 23 -4.66 5.23 -10.11
CA ARG A 23 -6.06 5.65 -10.00
C ARG A 23 -6.57 5.52 -8.57
N LEU A 24 -6.27 4.39 -7.93
CA LEU A 24 -6.62 4.18 -6.52
C LEU A 24 -5.99 5.26 -5.64
N GLN A 25 -4.73 5.58 -5.88
CA GLN A 25 -4.03 6.63 -5.14
C GLN A 25 -4.74 7.97 -5.28
N ARG A 26 -5.14 8.34 -6.49
CA ARG A 26 -5.87 9.60 -6.72
C ARG A 26 -7.23 9.62 -6.01
N MET A 27 -7.97 8.52 -6.09
CA MET A 27 -9.27 8.41 -5.44
C MET A 27 -9.13 8.56 -3.92
N LEU A 28 -8.10 7.92 -3.35
CA LEU A 28 -7.84 8.01 -1.93
C LEU A 28 -7.40 9.42 -1.53
N GLN A 29 -6.55 10.07 -2.33
CA GLN A 29 -6.10 11.43 -2.07
C GLN A 29 -7.26 12.43 -2.04
N GLU A 30 -8.26 12.22 -2.89
CA GLU A 30 -9.46 13.07 -2.90
C GLU A 30 -10.27 12.93 -1.60
N ARG A 31 -10.33 11.73 -1.04
CA ARG A 31 -11.06 11.46 0.21
C ARG A 31 -10.25 11.83 1.45
N MET A 32 -8.94 11.83 1.35
CA MET A 32 -8.02 12.11 2.45
C MET A 32 -7.01 13.19 2.04
N PRO A 33 -7.47 14.44 1.83
CA PRO A 33 -6.59 15.47 1.27
C PRO A 33 -5.42 15.85 2.17
N GLU A 34 -5.49 15.55 3.47
CA GLU A 34 -4.43 15.87 4.42
C GLU A 34 -3.42 14.74 4.59
N ALA A 35 -3.71 13.55 4.06
CA ALA A 35 -2.77 12.45 4.11
C ALA A 35 -1.76 12.54 2.98
N ALA A 36 -0.53 12.10 3.23
CA ALA A 36 0.49 11.93 2.20
C ALA A 36 0.44 10.49 1.71
N ILE A 37 0.18 10.30 0.42
CA ILE A 37 -0.06 8.97 -0.14
C ILE A 37 0.95 8.69 -1.25
N GLU A 38 1.55 7.52 -1.23
CA GLU A 38 2.50 7.08 -2.24
C GLU A 38 2.22 5.62 -2.63
N THR A 39 2.51 5.28 -3.88
CA THR A 39 2.49 3.90 -4.33
C THR A 39 3.92 3.39 -4.38
N ALA A 40 4.17 2.21 -3.83
CA ALA A 40 5.49 1.58 -3.83
C ALA A 40 5.39 0.18 -4.39
N PHE A 41 6.55 -0.35 -4.83
CA PHE A 41 6.58 -1.61 -5.57
C PHE A 41 7.62 -2.57 -5.01
N LEU A 42 7.30 -3.85 -5.07
CA LEU A 42 8.19 -4.91 -4.64
C LEU A 42 9.37 -5.04 -5.60
N GLU A 43 9.09 -4.96 -6.91
CA GLU A 43 10.10 -5.14 -7.95
C GLU A 43 9.69 -4.45 -9.25
N TYR A 44 10.63 -4.30 -10.17
CA TYR A 44 10.50 -3.75 -11.52
C TYR A 44 10.17 -2.27 -11.62
N MET A 45 9.58 -1.69 -10.62
CA MET A 45 9.11 -0.29 -10.62
C MET A 45 9.59 0.43 -9.38
N THR A 46 9.59 1.75 -9.44
CA THR A 46 9.98 2.62 -8.33
C THR A 46 8.82 3.50 -7.89
N PRO A 47 8.79 3.96 -6.63
CA PRO A 47 9.80 3.72 -5.59
C PRO A 47 9.65 2.34 -4.94
N SER A 48 10.72 1.92 -4.25
CA SER A 48 10.67 0.78 -3.34
C SER A 48 9.87 1.16 -2.10
N LEU A 49 9.53 0.17 -1.28
CA LEU A 49 8.86 0.42 0.00
C LEU A 49 9.69 1.37 0.88
N GLU A 50 10.99 1.11 0.98
CA GLU A 50 11.89 1.90 1.81
C GLU A 50 12.02 3.33 1.34
N ASP A 51 12.13 3.54 0.04
CA ASP A 51 12.23 4.88 -0.53
C ASP A 51 10.93 5.67 -0.38
N ALA A 52 9.78 5.00 -0.57
CA ALA A 52 8.48 5.64 -0.36
C ALA A 52 8.31 6.06 1.10
N ALA A 53 8.70 5.19 2.04
CA ALA A 53 8.62 5.50 3.47
C ALA A 53 9.50 6.71 3.81
N SER A 54 10.75 6.71 3.36
CA SER A 54 11.66 7.82 3.60
C SER A 54 11.14 9.13 3.01
N GLY A 55 10.57 9.07 1.82
CA GLY A 55 10.00 10.24 1.17
C GLY A 55 8.81 10.82 1.93
N LEU A 56 7.91 9.96 2.42
CA LEU A 56 6.76 10.41 3.20
C LEU A 56 7.19 11.01 4.55
N ILE A 57 8.16 10.39 5.20
CA ILE A 57 8.70 10.90 6.47
C ILE A 57 9.35 12.27 6.26
N ALA A 58 10.11 12.42 5.18
CA ALA A 58 10.71 13.71 4.82
C ALA A 58 9.65 14.80 4.59
N ARG A 59 8.44 14.40 4.17
CA ARG A 59 7.31 15.32 3.98
C ARG A 59 6.52 15.56 5.26
N GLY A 60 6.95 15.00 6.38
CA GLY A 60 6.37 15.24 7.69
C GLY A 60 5.48 14.15 8.23
N ALA A 61 5.40 12.98 7.59
CA ALA A 61 4.61 11.88 8.13
C ALA A 61 5.18 11.39 9.46
N THR A 62 4.32 11.23 10.45
CA THR A 62 4.69 10.73 11.77
C THR A 62 4.11 9.36 12.04
N GLU A 63 3.21 8.90 11.16
CA GLU A 63 2.71 7.51 11.17
C GLU A 63 2.58 7.05 9.73
N LEU A 64 2.91 5.80 9.48
CA LEU A 64 2.82 5.17 8.17
C LEU A 64 1.92 3.94 8.24
N SER A 65 1.00 3.85 7.29
CA SER A 65 0.21 2.64 7.08
C SER A 65 0.63 2.03 5.74
N ILE A 66 1.07 0.78 5.77
CA ILE A 66 1.45 0.05 4.56
C ILE A 66 0.29 -0.85 4.19
N VAL A 67 -0.25 -0.65 3.00
CA VAL A 67 -1.44 -1.37 2.51
C VAL A 67 -1.02 -2.27 1.35
N PRO A 68 -0.94 -3.60 1.58
CA PRO A 68 -0.60 -4.54 0.50
C PRO A 68 -1.77 -4.65 -0.49
N VAL A 69 -1.59 -4.11 -1.69
CA VAL A 69 -2.63 -4.09 -2.73
C VAL A 69 -2.46 -5.31 -3.62
N PHE A 70 -2.65 -6.47 -3.03
CA PHE A 70 -2.67 -7.75 -3.73
C PHE A 70 -3.56 -8.72 -2.95
N ILE A 71 -4.03 -9.77 -3.62
CA ILE A 71 -5.06 -10.66 -3.07
C ILE A 71 -4.54 -11.39 -1.82
N ALA A 72 -3.32 -11.90 -1.87
CA ALA A 72 -2.71 -12.61 -0.75
C ALA A 72 -1.20 -12.42 -0.77
N ASN A 73 -0.57 -12.55 0.40
CA ASN A 73 0.88 -12.61 0.48
C ASN A 73 1.37 -13.98 0.01
N GLY A 74 2.37 -14.00 -0.87
CA GLY A 74 3.10 -15.21 -1.18
C GLY A 74 3.97 -15.63 0.02
N GLY A 75 4.49 -16.87 0.00
CA GLY A 75 5.23 -17.41 1.13
C GLY A 75 6.39 -16.54 1.60
N HIS A 76 7.24 -16.09 0.68
CA HIS A 76 8.37 -15.24 1.02
C HIS A 76 7.93 -13.88 1.56
N LEU A 77 6.93 -13.27 0.92
CA LEU A 77 6.47 -11.94 1.31
C LEU A 77 5.77 -11.97 2.67
N ARG A 78 5.10 -13.07 2.99
CA ARG A 78 4.44 -13.24 4.30
C ARG A 78 5.44 -13.11 5.45
N GLU A 79 6.66 -13.60 5.27
CA GLU A 79 7.72 -13.52 6.27
C GLU A 79 8.57 -12.26 6.11
N ASP A 80 8.85 -11.87 4.88
CA ASP A 80 9.76 -10.78 4.57
C ASP A 80 9.17 -9.40 4.87
N LEU A 81 7.89 -9.20 4.56
CA LEU A 81 7.26 -7.89 4.72
C LEU A 81 7.23 -7.41 6.18
N PRO A 82 6.87 -8.25 7.16
CA PRO A 82 6.95 -7.83 8.57
C PRO A 82 8.35 -7.44 9.00
N ARG A 83 9.39 -8.13 8.52
CA ARG A 83 10.78 -7.77 8.84
C ARG A 83 11.16 -6.42 8.24
N ARG A 84 10.76 -6.15 7.02
CA ARG A 84 11.02 -4.87 6.35
C ARG A 84 10.32 -3.72 7.10
N VAL A 85 9.09 -3.96 7.53
CA VAL A 85 8.31 -2.97 8.30
C VAL A 85 8.97 -2.72 9.65
N GLU A 86 9.43 -3.77 10.34
CA GLU A 86 10.15 -3.63 11.60
C GLU A 86 11.45 -2.82 11.42
N ALA A 87 12.19 -3.11 10.35
CA ALA A 87 13.40 -2.38 10.03
C ALA A 87 13.13 -0.89 9.78
N LEU A 88 12.03 -0.56 9.11
CA LEU A 88 11.62 0.82 8.89
C LEU A 88 11.34 1.52 10.23
N GLY A 89 10.65 0.86 11.14
CA GLY A 89 10.38 1.41 12.46
C GLY A 89 11.63 1.69 13.26
N LYS A 90 12.65 0.84 13.13
CA LYS A 90 13.94 1.04 13.80
C LYS A 90 14.76 2.15 13.16
N LEU A 91 14.74 2.23 11.84
CA LEU A 91 15.48 3.24 11.08
C LEU A 91 14.91 4.64 11.31
N HIS A 92 13.60 4.74 11.45
CA HIS A 92 12.89 6.01 11.62
C HIS A 92 12.23 6.08 13.00
N SER A 93 13.07 6.15 14.04
CA SER A 93 12.56 6.26 15.41
C SER A 93 11.65 7.49 15.55
N GLY A 94 10.57 7.33 16.28
CA GLY A 94 9.57 8.38 16.43
C GLY A 94 8.44 8.32 15.38
N VAL A 95 8.55 7.42 14.41
CA VAL A 95 7.49 7.20 13.42
C VAL A 95 6.83 5.85 13.71
N ALA A 96 5.52 5.85 13.86
CA ALA A 96 4.75 4.62 14.03
C ALA A 96 4.51 4.01 12.64
N VAL A 97 4.92 2.75 12.46
CA VAL A 97 4.75 2.05 11.18
C VAL A 97 3.89 0.81 11.42
N ARG A 98 2.83 0.68 10.65
CA ARG A 98 1.96 -0.49 10.73
C ARG A 98 1.65 -1.02 9.34
N ILE A 99 1.27 -2.30 9.29
CA ILE A 99 0.92 -2.99 8.05
C ILE A 99 -0.53 -3.47 8.13
N ALA A 100 -1.28 -3.18 7.09
CA ALA A 100 -2.63 -3.70 6.95
C ALA A 100 -2.59 -5.13 6.38
N PRO A 101 -3.65 -5.93 6.54
CA PRO A 101 -3.73 -7.20 5.84
C PRO A 101 -3.80 -6.98 4.33
N PRO A 102 -3.42 -7.97 3.50
CA PRO A 102 -3.63 -7.88 2.05
C PRO A 102 -5.10 -7.63 1.75
N ILE A 103 -5.39 -6.93 0.66
CA ILE A 103 -6.78 -6.57 0.34
C ILE A 103 -7.68 -7.79 0.16
N GLY A 104 -7.13 -8.93 -0.25
CA GLY A 104 -7.89 -10.16 -0.39
C GLY A 104 -8.35 -10.79 0.93
N GLU A 105 -7.87 -10.29 2.07
CA GLU A 105 -8.28 -10.75 3.39
C GLU A 105 -9.21 -9.77 4.09
N VAL A 106 -9.65 -8.72 3.39
CA VAL A 106 -10.52 -7.69 3.96
C VAL A 106 -11.96 -7.92 3.50
N ASP A 107 -12.84 -8.26 4.43
CA ASP A 107 -14.22 -8.67 4.11
C ASP A 107 -15.01 -7.62 3.33
N THR A 108 -14.87 -6.35 3.66
CA THR A 108 -15.56 -5.28 2.93
C THR A 108 -15.13 -5.20 1.47
N ILE A 109 -13.86 -5.49 1.18
CA ILE A 109 -13.34 -5.50 -0.19
C ILE A 109 -13.87 -6.71 -0.94
N LEU A 110 -13.82 -7.90 -0.31
CA LEU A 110 -14.37 -9.12 -0.90
C LEU A 110 -15.86 -9.00 -1.17
N SER A 111 -16.59 -8.34 -0.26
CA SER A 111 -18.01 -8.07 -0.43
C SER A 111 -18.28 -7.18 -1.64
N ALA A 112 -17.47 -6.16 -1.83
CA ALA A 112 -17.59 -5.26 -2.99
C ALA A 112 -17.37 -6.02 -4.30
N ILE A 113 -16.35 -6.88 -4.34
CA ILE A 113 -16.06 -7.70 -5.51
C ILE A 113 -17.21 -8.67 -5.78
N THR A 114 -17.71 -9.31 -4.74
CA THR A 114 -18.85 -10.24 -4.83
C THR A 114 -20.07 -9.53 -5.41
N GLY A 115 -20.40 -8.37 -4.89
CA GLY A 115 -21.55 -7.59 -5.37
C GLY A 115 -21.40 -7.14 -6.83
N TRP A 116 -20.19 -6.77 -7.22
CA TRP A 116 -19.91 -6.39 -8.59
C TRP A 116 -20.13 -7.58 -9.56
N ILE A 117 -19.58 -8.75 -9.20
CA ILE A 117 -19.73 -9.97 -10.01
C ILE A 117 -21.21 -10.36 -10.11
N GLU A 118 -21.92 -10.36 -8.98
CA GLU A 118 -23.34 -10.66 -8.93
C GLU A 118 -24.12 -9.73 -9.87
N GLY A 119 -23.81 -8.44 -9.88
CA GLY A 119 -24.46 -7.45 -10.72
C GLY A 119 -24.30 -7.70 -12.21
N MET A 120 -23.23 -8.40 -12.62
CA MET A 120 -23.01 -8.75 -14.02
C MET A 120 -24.01 -9.79 -14.56
N HIS A 121 -24.68 -10.49 -13.68
CA HIS A 121 -25.55 -11.61 -14.03
C HIS A 121 -27.04 -11.36 -13.75
N ARG A 122 -27.42 -10.11 -13.56
CA ARG A 122 -28.81 -9.71 -13.38
C ARG A 122 -29.51 -9.38 -14.69
#